data_8409da06ea1c0fb33c11ada6c639a6bd
#
_entry.id   8409da06ea1c0fb33c11ada6c639a6bd
#
_cell.length_a   1.000
_cell.length_b   1.000
_cell.length_c   1.000
_cell.angle_alpha   90.00
_cell.angle_beta   90.00
_cell.angle_gamma   90.00
#
_symmetry.space_group_name_H-M   'P 1'
#
loop_
_entity.id
_entity.type
_entity.pdbx_description
1 polymer ?
#
loop_
_entity_poly.entity_id
_entity_poly.type
_entity_poly.pdbx_seq_one_letter_code
_entity_poly.pdbx_strand_id
1 'polypeptide(L)'
;MTQQGKVLSKILRGTSDANIPFDELCALLVHIGFAERIRGSHHIFSHTGIEEILNLQPSGSKAKVYQVKQVRNVILKYHLGGSDD
;
A
#
# COMPACT_ATOMS: atom_id res chain seq x y z
N MET A 1 10.69 -13.48 -7.48
CA MET A 1 9.67 -12.61 -6.87
C MET A 1 10.03 -11.16 -7.12
N THR A 2 9.06 -10.36 -7.52
CA THR A 2 9.29 -8.94 -7.78
C THR A 2 9.41 -8.15 -6.48
N GLN A 3 9.90 -6.92 -6.58
CA GLN A 3 9.96 -6.03 -5.43
C GLN A 3 8.56 -5.83 -4.84
N GLN A 4 7.55 -5.62 -5.69
CA GLN A 4 6.18 -5.44 -5.24
C GLN A 4 5.64 -6.70 -4.58
N GLY A 5 6.01 -7.87 -5.09
CA GLY A 5 5.60 -9.13 -4.49
C GLY A 5 6.16 -9.32 -3.08
N LYS A 6 7.41 -8.90 -2.88
CA LYS A 6 8.04 -8.97 -1.55
C LYS A 6 7.35 -8.04 -0.57
N VAL A 7 7.05 -6.82 -0.99
CA VAL A 7 6.38 -5.83 -0.15
C VAL A 7 4.98 -6.32 0.20
N LEU A 8 4.23 -6.82 -0.78
CA LEU A 8 2.89 -7.35 -0.56
C LEU A 8 2.91 -8.48 0.47
N SER A 9 3.83 -9.42 0.31
CA SER A 9 3.97 -10.54 1.24
C SER A 9 4.25 -10.05 2.66
N LYS A 10 5.13 -9.05 2.78
CA LYS A 10 5.50 -8.48 4.07
C LYS A 10 4.31 -7.80 4.75
N ILE A 11 3.50 -7.07 3.96
CA ILE A 11 2.31 -6.41 4.47
C ILE A 11 1.28 -7.43 4.92
N LEU A 12 1.06 -8.48 4.13
CA LEU A 12 0.04 -9.48 4.44
C LEU A 12 0.39 -10.29 5.68
N ARG A 13 1.69 -10.51 5.93
CA ARG A 13 2.10 -11.22 7.15
C ARG A 13 1.81 -10.41 8.41
N GLY A 14 1.84 -9.07 8.32
CA GLY A 14 1.50 -8.22 9.45
C GLY A 14 2.54 -8.17 10.56
N THR A 15 3.75 -8.64 10.33
CA THR A 15 4.78 -8.72 11.37
C THR A 15 5.87 -7.66 11.23
N SER A 16 5.77 -6.78 10.23
CA SER A 16 6.81 -5.79 9.94
C SER A 16 6.21 -4.43 9.62
N ASP A 17 5.07 -4.09 10.23
CA ASP A 17 4.34 -2.87 9.88
C ASP A 17 5.16 -1.59 10.11
N ALA A 18 6.09 -1.61 11.06
CA ALA A 18 6.95 -0.46 11.33
C ALA A 18 8.13 -0.35 10.38
N ASN A 19 8.32 -1.33 9.50
CA ASN A 19 9.50 -1.41 8.63
C ASN A 19 9.15 -1.47 7.16
N ILE A 20 8.08 -0.83 6.75
CA ILE A 20 7.67 -0.77 5.34
C ILE A 20 8.16 0.57 4.78
N PRO A 21 9.12 0.56 3.84
CA PRO A 21 9.53 1.81 3.19
C PRO A 21 8.36 2.46 2.46
N PHE A 22 8.21 3.76 2.62
CA PHE A 22 7.06 4.47 2.08
C PHE A 22 7.00 4.40 0.55
N ASP A 23 8.15 4.61 -0.11
CA ASP A 23 8.19 4.58 -1.57
C ASP A 23 7.86 3.19 -2.11
N GLU A 24 8.24 2.13 -1.40
CA GLU A 24 7.89 0.78 -1.80
C GLU A 24 6.40 0.51 -1.64
N LEU A 25 5.79 1.04 -0.59
CA LEU A 25 4.35 0.93 -0.41
C LEU A 25 3.60 1.64 -1.53
N CYS A 26 4.04 2.85 -1.88
CA CYS A 26 3.42 3.60 -2.97
C CYS A 26 3.57 2.85 -4.30
N ALA A 27 4.75 2.29 -4.57
CA ALA A 27 4.98 1.54 -5.81
C ALA A 27 4.09 0.29 -5.86
N LEU A 28 3.90 -0.38 -4.72
CA LEU A 28 3.00 -1.52 -4.66
C LEU A 28 1.57 -1.12 -5.02
N LEU A 29 1.08 -0.03 -4.45
CA LEU A 29 -0.29 0.41 -4.71
C LEU A 29 -0.51 0.72 -6.18
N VAL A 30 0.45 1.40 -6.82
CA VAL A 30 0.37 1.66 -8.26
C VAL A 30 0.39 0.35 -9.03
N HIS A 31 1.24 -0.58 -8.61
CA HIS A 31 1.37 -1.88 -9.29
C HIS A 31 0.05 -2.67 -9.27
N ILE A 32 -0.70 -2.58 -8.18
CA ILE A 32 -1.97 -3.31 -8.07
C ILE A 32 -3.17 -2.52 -8.58
N GLY A 33 -2.91 -1.39 -9.25
CA GLY A 33 -3.94 -0.69 -10.00
C GLY A 33 -4.42 0.63 -9.44
N PHE A 34 -3.84 1.14 -8.36
CA PHE A 34 -4.25 2.43 -7.83
C PHE A 34 -3.65 3.57 -8.65
N ALA A 35 -4.43 4.64 -8.81
CA ALA A 35 -3.96 5.91 -9.35
C ALA A 35 -3.44 6.74 -8.19
N GLU A 36 -2.29 7.37 -8.39
CA GLU A 36 -1.65 8.19 -7.35
C GLU A 36 -1.73 9.66 -7.70
N ARG A 37 -2.14 10.47 -6.74
CA ARG A 37 -2.08 11.94 -6.82
C ARG A 37 -1.28 12.43 -5.63
N ILE A 38 -0.37 13.37 -5.87
CA ILE A 38 0.48 13.90 -4.82
C ILE A 38 0.11 15.36 -4.58
N ARG A 39 -0.18 15.70 -3.32
CA ARG A 39 -0.47 17.06 -2.89
C ARG A 39 0.37 17.36 -1.66
N GLY A 40 1.43 18.15 -1.83
CA GLY A 40 2.39 18.37 -0.76
C GLY A 40 3.01 17.06 -0.35
N SER A 41 2.91 16.70 0.91
CA SER A 41 3.43 15.42 1.42
C SER A 41 2.39 14.31 1.40
N HIS A 42 1.17 14.59 0.90
CA HIS A 42 0.09 13.60 0.87
C HIS A 42 0.08 12.87 -0.46
N HIS A 43 0.11 11.55 -0.39
CA HIS A 43 -0.01 10.67 -1.55
C HIS A 43 -1.39 10.04 -1.50
N ILE A 44 -2.26 10.42 -2.44
CA ILE A 44 -3.66 10.03 -2.43
C ILE A 44 -3.87 8.98 -3.51
N PHE A 45 -4.35 7.80 -3.08
CA PHE A 45 -4.53 6.65 -3.97
C PHE A 45 -6.01 6.33 -4.12
N SER A 46 -6.44 6.13 -5.37
CA SER A 46 -7.80 5.74 -5.67
C SER A 46 -7.78 4.62 -6.70
N HIS A 47 -8.84 3.81 -6.70
CA HIS A 47 -8.91 2.65 -7.58
C HIS A 47 -10.35 2.48 -8.03
N THR A 48 -10.55 2.26 -9.33
CA THR A 48 -11.88 2.00 -9.88
C THR A 48 -12.47 0.75 -9.22
N GLY A 49 -13.69 0.87 -8.71
CA GLY A 49 -14.35 -0.25 -8.05
C GLY A 49 -14.03 -0.38 -6.57
N ILE A 50 -13.18 0.49 -6.03
CA ILE A 50 -12.85 0.52 -4.62
C ILE A 50 -13.32 1.84 -4.04
N GLU A 51 -14.17 1.76 -3.02
CA GLU A 51 -14.78 2.94 -2.42
C GLU A 51 -13.77 3.75 -1.59
N GLU A 52 -12.88 3.04 -0.91
CA GLU A 52 -11.91 3.68 -0.03
C GLU A 52 -10.87 4.46 -0.82
N ILE A 53 -10.53 5.64 -0.34
CA ILE A 53 -9.43 6.45 -0.86
C ILE A 53 -8.34 6.45 0.21
N LEU A 54 -7.14 6.05 -0.19
CA LEU A 54 -6.02 5.96 0.73
C LEU A 54 -5.21 7.26 0.66
N ASN A 55 -5.16 7.98 1.78
CA ASN A 55 -4.39 9.22 1.89
C ASN A 55 -3.19 8.93 2.79
N LEU A 56 -2.03 8.76 2.18
CA LEU A 56 -0.83 8.32 2.87
C LEU A 56 0.20 9.43 2.96
N GLN A 57 0.93 9.43 4.06
CA GLN A 57 1.97 10.42 4.33
C GLN A 57 3.14 9.71 4.98
N PRO A 58 4.39 9.98 4.53
CA PRO A 58 5.53 9.29 5.11
C PRO A 58 5.86 9.79 6.51
N SER A 59 6.49 8.93 7.28
CA SER A 59 7.15 9.27 8.53
C SER A 59 8.63 8.98 8.33
N GLY A 60 9.40 10.03 8.01
CA GLY A 60 10.75 9.83 7.51
C GLY A 60 10.72 9.05 6.21
N SER A 61 11.46 7.96 6.14
CA SER A 61 11.48 7.09 4.94
C SER A 61 10.47 5.95 5.01
N LYS A 62 9.70 5.84 6.10
CA LYS A 62 8.82 4.70 6.33
C LYS A 62 7.37 5.09 6.21
N ALA A 63 6.51 4.11 5.92
CA ALA A 63 5.08 4.27 6.06
C ALA A 63 4.69 4.24 7.53
N LYS A 64 3.66 4.98 7.89
CA LYS A 64 3.15 4.96 9.26
C LYS A 64 2.44 3.63 9.51
N VAL A 65 2.59 3.10 10.72
CA VAL A 65 2.04 1.79 11.06
C VAL A 65 0.54 1.70 10.78
N TYR A 66 -0.23 2.72 11.19
CA TYR A 66 -1.68 2.67 10.98
C TYR A 66 -2.04 2.70 9.50
N GLN A 67 -1.20 3.31 8.66
CA GLN A 67 -1.45 3.34 7.23
C GLN A 67 -1.17 1.98 6.59
N VAL A 68 -0.12 1.30 7.05
CA VAL A 68 0.14 -0.06 6.59
C VAL A 68 -1.04 -0.97 6.90
N LYS A 69 -1.60 -0.85 8.10
CA LYS A 69 -2.79 -1.62 8.48
C LYS A 69 -3.99 -1.27 7.60
N GLN A 70 -4.18 0.01 7.30
CA GLN A 70 -5.26 0.45 6.43
C GLN A 70 -5.12 -0.14 5.02
N VAL A 71 -3.91 -0.10 4.48
CA VAL A 71 -3.63 -0.66 3.15
C VAL A 71 -3.90 -2.17 3.16
N ARG A 72 -3.42 -2.88 4.19
CA ARG A 72 -3.65 -4.32 4.30
C ARG A 72 -5.14 -4.64 4.32
N ASN A 73 -5.92 -3.89 5.09
CA ASN A 73 -7.36 -4.13 5.17
C ASN A 73 -8.05 -3.96 3.82
N VAL A 74 -7.65 -2.94 3.05
CA VAL A 74 -8.19 -2.72 1.71
C VAL A 74 -7.80 -3.85 0.77
N ILE A 75 -6.54 -4.26 0.81
CA ILE A 75 -6.05 -5.36 -0.03
C ILE A 75 -6.85 -6.64 0.26
N LEU A 76 -7.06 -6.94 1.54
CA LEU A 76 -7.79 -8.15 1.92
C LEU A 76 -9.27 -8.04 1.55
N LYS A 77 -9.87 -6.88 1.77
CA LYS A 77 -11.30 -6.68 1.50
C LYS A 77 -11.62 -6.88 0.03
N TYR A 78 -10.77 -6.40 -0.85
CA TYR A 78 -11.03 -6.44 -2.30
C TYR A 78 -10.20 -7.49 -3.03
N HIS A 79 -9.49 -8.35 -2.29
CA HIS A 79 -8.68 -9.43 -2.87
C HIS A 79 -7.66 -8.92 -3.89
N LEU A 80 -6.98 -7.83 -3.55
CA LEU A 80 -6.03 -7.20 -4.46
C LEU A 80 -4.67 -7.87 -4.38
N GLY A 81 -3.92 -7.83 -5.49
CA GLY A 81 -2.53 -8.27 -5.53
C GLY A 81 -2.34 -9.75 -5.48
N GLY A 82 -3.41 -10.49 -5.44
CA GLY A 82 -3.31 -11.89 -5.24
C GLY A 82 -3.11 -12.69 -6.47
N SER A 83 -2.75 -13.07 -6.85
CA SER A 83 -2.71 -13.75 -7.62
C SER A 83 -2.20 -14.81 -7.90
N ASP A 84 -2.05 -14.93 -7.80
CA ASP A 84 -1.69 -15.60 -8.14
C ASP A 84 -1.37 -16.22 -8.22
N ASP A 85 -1.35 -16.39 -8.16
CA ASP A 85 -1.02 -16.94 -8.27
C ASP A 85 -0.80 -17.33 -8.56
#